data_1e3283312a4c34c4402596e9d6a0bd4d
#
_entry.id   1e3283312a4c34c4402596e9d6a0bd4d
#
_cell.length_a   1.000
_cell.length_b   1.000
_cell.length_c   1.000
_cell.angle_alpha   90.00
_cell.angle_beta   90.00
_cell.angle_gamma   90.00
#
_symmetry.space_group_name_H-M   'P 1'
#
loop_
_entity.id
_entity.type
_entity.pdbx_description
1 polymer ?
#
loop_
_entity_poly.entity_id
_entity_poly.type
_entity_poly.pdbx_seq_one_letter_code
_entity_poly.pdbx_strand_id
1 'polypeptide(L)'
;MSSLTPTPRQPSTASRCSHAPYNSLRRSLPQHWGRRLVESWQRGRLSASRDRWLHSPLGWLLLCILLGYSSRVLVPLGWLSLVLATLGGLCLLSAYLYGWRASGTVGATRWSGRLVALSLGLTLVLGARLYYSHTMQTLERPLRLERGEVEARLIDSPSPRDRGQSWDVELLSGADRGRRIRLYTRDSLVPQVGDRLVLRIRQCEGIGQATLPSRYRDYLLSLGLSGTARGRSIAHHPTPQSHLLASHPTLLTLRCRDYLRTQLGQIGLSPYAESVLSGIALGYIPRDSIGRSIRGEFTAGAVAHLLAVSGFHLAVVVGALTLILGCLPGMRRHHRLRWGIVLLGGWAFTLLTGCTIPTLRAALMLTLYAGARGLGRPTSLPEVLALPALVQLLISPTSLLSVSLPLTYLALLGIYLFYRPIYRSVGRLRSRPLSYLWSGVALTLSVQPLVLPLSLYFFGYSSLTFIFTSLPLTLLATLLIPVTLVVLLLLAVGASGLPAPLVEGLEVLTELMRGLTNAFADVPLLHLRYPLSLAELVGLYTLLMVLLLLVRLRAEYHRPAPPVSAES
;
A
#
# COMPACT_ATOMS: atom_id res chain seq x y z
N MET A 1 72.65 -59.67 -2.50
CA MET A 1 71.47 -59.96 -1.76
C MET A 1 71.04 -58.66 -1.10
N SER A 2 70.20 -57.92 -1.67
CA SER A 2 69.48 -56.83 -1.03
C SER A 2 68.79 -55.96 -2.12
N SER A 3 67.52 -55.93 -2.11
CA SER A 3 66.68 -55.25 -3.02
C SER A 3 66.52 -53.79 -2.65
N LEU A 4 66.78 -52.90 -3.58
CA LEU A 4 66.49 -51.46 -3.51
C LEU A 4 65.27 -51.16 -4.33
N THR A 5 64.27 -50.60 -3.68
CA THR A 5 63.04 -50.00 -4.31
C THR A 5 63.33 -48.54 -4.68
N PRO A 6 62.95 -48.05 -5.85
CA PRO A 6 63.11 -46.63 -6.20
C PRO A 6 61.84 -45.80 -5.91
N THR A 7 62.07 -44.62 -5.35
CA THR A 7 61.11 -43.52 -5.16
C THR A 7 60.83 -42.81 -6.49
N PRO A 8 59.58 -42.32 -6.70
CA PRO A 8 59.25 -41.52 -7.89
C PRO A 8 59.55 -40.02 -7.69
N ARG A 9 60.14 -39.45 -8.73
CA ARG A 9 60.53 -38.06 -8.90
C ARG A 9 59.34 -37.15 -9.11
N GLN A 10 59.32 -35.98 -8.48
CA GLN A 10 58.55 -34.82 -8.84
C GLN A 10 59.02 -34.20 -10.17
N PRO A 11 58.14 -33.70 -11.04
CA PRO A 11 58.53 -32.83 -12.14
C PRO A 11 58.44 -31.34 -11.75
N SER A 12 59.43 -30.65 -12.23
CA SER A 12 59.82 -29.25 -12.09
C SER A 12 58.84 -28.25 -12.62
N THR A 13 58.82 -27.12 -11.94
CA THR A 13 58.32 -25.79 -12.32
C THR A 13 58.66 -25.40 -13.77
N ALA A 14 57.67 -25.04 -14.55
CA ALA A 14 57.82 -24.24 -15.76
C ALA A 14 56.90 -23.02 -15.69
N SER A 15 57.55 -21.88 -15.65
CA SER A 15 57.02 -20.52 -15.78
C SER A 15 56.10 -20.34 -17.01
N ARG A 16 54.92 -19.75 -16.80
CA ARG A 16 54.25 -18.95 -17.83
C ARG A 16 53.75 -17.64 -17.24
N CYS A 17 54.41 -16.59 -17.65
CA CYS A 17 54.02 -15.21 -17.50
C CYS A 17 52.81 -14.88 -18.38
N SER A 18 52.11 -13.86 -17.88
CA SER A 18 51.28 -12.89 -18.59
C SER A 18 50.00 -13.37 -19.25
N HIS A 19 48.88 -13.00 -18.63
CA HIS A 19 47.81 -12.20 -19.21
C HIS A 19 46.66 -12.04 -18.19
N ALA A 20 46.75 -11.04 -17.34
CA ALA A 20 45.63 -10.33 -16.77
C ALA A 20 45.97 -8.85 -16.90
N PRO A 21 45.06 -7.97 -17.24
CA PRO A 21 43.87 -7.70 -16.44
C PRO A 21 42.67 -7.25 -17.31
N TYR A 22 41.75 -8.09 -17.64
CA TYR A 22 40.53 -7.64 -18.28
C TYR A 22 39.24 -8.19 -17.60
N ASN A 23 39.37 -9.03 -16.61
CA ASN A 23 38.23 -9.66 -15.93
C ASN A 23 37.83 -9.02 -14.58
N SER A 24 38.56 -8.00 -14.11
CA SER A 24 38.21 -7.35 -12.83
C SER A 24 37.10 -6.30 -12.92
N LEU A 25 36.87 -5.73 -14.10
CA LEU A 25 35.82 -4.71 -14.33
C LEU A 25 34.41 -5.28 -14.57
N ARG A 26 34.28 -6.58 -14.87
CA ARG A 26 32.98 -7.23 -15.03
C ARG A 26 32.26 -7.58 -13.73
N ARG A 27 32.86 -7.43 -12.57
CA ARG A 27 32.27 -7.76 -11.25
C ARG A 27 31.59 -6.60 -10.52
N SER A 28 31.58 -5.40 -11.08
CA SER A 28 31.13 -4.19 -10.37
C SER A 28 29.76 -3.63 -10.76
N LEU A 29 29.02 -4.24 -11.68
CA LEU A 29 27.64 -3.85 -11.95
C LEU A 29 26.66 -4.67 -11.10
N PRO A 30 25.64 -4.05 -10.48
CA PRO A 30 24.75 -4.71 -9.52
C PRO A 30 23.71 -5.61 -10.22
N GLN A 31 24.18 -6.55 -11.06
CA GLN A 31 23.31 -7.50 -11.79
C GLN A 31 22.60 -8.51 -10.87
N HIS A 32 22.83 -8.47 -9.56
CA HIS A 32 22.29 -9.43 -8.60
C HIS A 32 21.12 -8.92 -7.76
N TRP A 33 20.71 -7.66 -7.88
CA TRP A 33 19.70 -7.10 -6.98
C TRP A 33 18.29 -7.58 -7.29
N GLY A 34 17.86 -7.48 -8.52
CA GLY A 34 16.57 -8.06 -8.93
C GLY A 34 16.53 -9.58 -8.75
N ARG A 35 17.61 -10.27 -9.12
CA ARG A 35 17.76 -11.70 -8.89
C ARG A 35 17.85 -12.05 -7.40
N ARG A 36 18.63 -11.34 -6.58
CA ARG A 36 18.74 -11.64 -5.15
C ARG A 36 17.46 -11.30 -4.37
N LEU A 37 16.73 -10.27 -4.73
CA LEU A 37 15.38 -10.04 -4.22
C LEU A 37 14.42 -11.14 -4.68
N VAL A 38 14.38 -11.44 -5.95
CA VAL A 38 13.55 -12.52 -6.50
C VAL A 38 14.07 -13.89 -6.07
N GLU A 39 15.40 -14.13 -6.02
CA GLU A 39 15.98 -15.39 -5.57
C GLU A 39 16.07 -15.54 -4.05
N SER A 40 16.15 -14.46 -3.26
CA SER A 40 15.97 -14.55 -1.81
C SER A 40 14.50 -14.74 -1.45
N TRP A 41 13.60 -14.20 -2.25
CA TRP A 41 12.19 -14.57 -2.27
C TRP A 41 11.98 -16.03 -2.75
N GLN A 42 12.74 -16.48 -3.75
CA GLN A 42 12.64 -17.83 -4.31
C GLN A 42 13.35 -18.90 -3.46
N ARG A 43 14.49 -18.60 -2.83
CA ARG A 43 15.22 -19.52 -1.93
C ARG A 43 14.77 -19.49 -0.49
N GLY A 44 14.01 -18.47 -0.08
CA GLY A 44 13.40 -18.40 1.24
C GLY A 44 12.29 -19.42 1.38
N ARG A 45 12.64 -20.68 1.57
CA ARG A 45 11.81 -21.76 2.19
C ARG A 45 10.30 -21.59 2.07
N LEU A 46 9.80 -21.41 0.85
CA LEU A 46 8.36 -21.34 0.57
C LEU A 46 7.65 -22.69 0.72
N SER A 47 8.40 -23.81 0.80
CA SER A 47 7.82 -25.13 1.01
C SER A 47 7.32 -25.37 2.45
N ALA A 48 7.92 -24.71 3.45
CA ALA A 48 7.53 -24.84 4.85
C ALA A 48 6.59 -23.73 5.36
N SER A 49 6.24 -22.73 4.52
CA SER A 49 5.44 -21.57 4.94
C SER A 49 3.96 -21.65 4.58
N ARG A 50 3.53 -22.69 3.83
CA ARG A 50 2.13 -22.82 3.38
C ARG A 50 1.14 -22.96 4.53
N ASP A 51 1.54 -23.65 5.62
CA ASP A 51 0.65 -23.89 6.77
C ASP A 51 0.81 -22.85 7.87
N ARG A 52 1.75 -21.89 7.71
CA ARG A 52 2.08 -20.93 8.79
C ARG A 52 1.10 -19.76 8.92
N TRP A 53 0.21 -19.51 7.95
CA TRP A 53 -0.81 -18.46 8.09
C TRP A 53 -1.71 -18.72 9.30
N LEU A 54 -2.18 -19.97 9.45
CA LEU A 54 -3.03 -20.38 10.56
C LEU A 54 -2.25 -20.52 11.89
N HIS A 55 -0.93 -20.60 11.81
CA HIS A 55 -0.06 -20.70 12.99
C HIS A 55 0.65 -19.39 13.34
N SER A 56 0.48 -18.33 12.54
CA SER A 56 1.03 -17.01 12.82
C SER A 56 0.17 -16.31 13.89
N PRO A 57 0.73 -15.90 15.04
CA PRO A 57 -0.03 -15.14 16.04
C PRO A 57 -0.62 -13.86 15.48
N LEU A 58 0.12 -13.16 14.59
CA LEU A 58 -0.35 -11.94 13.94
C LEU A 58 -1.47 -12.21 12.93
N GLY A 59 -1.43 -13.33 12.21
CA GLY A 59 -2.51 -13.75 11.33
C GLY A 59 -3.81 -14.03 12.09
N TRP A 60 -3.73 -14.71 13.23
CA TRP A 60 -4.85 -14.94 14.13
C TRP A 60 -5.41 -13.63 14.69
N LEU A 61 -4.57 -12.72 15.16
CA LEU A 61 -4.98 -11.41 15.67
C LEU A 61 -5.70 -10.59 14.60
N LEU A 62 -5.16 -10.57 13.38
CA LEU A 62 -5.80 -9.90 12.24
C LEU A 62 -7.16 -10.52 11.93
N LEU A 63 -7.26 -11.84 11.90
CA LEU A 63 -8.53 -12.53 11.66
C LEU A 63 -9.57 -12.17 12.73
N CYS A 64 -9.20 -12.14 14.00
CA CYS A 64 -10.10 -11.75 15.09
C CYS A 64 -10.61 -10.31 14.92
N ILE A 65 -9.73 -9.36 14.56
CA ILE A 65 -10.11 -7.96 14.32
C ILE A 65 -11.04 -7.84 13.11
N LEU A 66 -10.73 -8.52 12.01
CA LEU A 66 -11.59 -8.51 10.82
C LEU A 66 -12.96 -9.12 11.09
N LEU A 67 -13.03 -10.23 11.82
CA LEU A 67 -14.29 -10.83 12.24
C LEU A 67 -15.09 -9.89 13.15
N GLY A 68 -14.42 -9.22 14.09
CA GLY A 68 -15.06 -8.24 14.96
C GLY A 68 -15.66 -7.07 14.17
N TYR A 69 -14.93 -6.52 13.22
CA TYR A 69 -15.39 -5.41 12.39
C TYR A 69 -16.52 -5.83 11.44
N SER A 70 -16.37 -6.96 10.75
CA SER A 70 -17.37 -7.48 9.79
C SER A 70 -18.68 -7.88 10.48
N SER A 71 -18.61 -8.34 11.72
CA SER A 71 -19.78 -8.78 12.49
C SER A 71 -20.79 -7.65 12.76
N ARG A 72 -20.39 -6.37 12.70
CA ARG A 72 -21.32 -5.24 12.79
C ARG A 72 -22.33 -5.22 11.65
N VAL A 73 -21.89 -5.61 10.45
CA VAL A 73 -22.74 -5.61 9.24
C VAL A 73 -23.77 -6.75 9.28
N LEU A 74 -23.40 -7.87 9.92
CA LEU A 74 -24.16 -9.12 9.85
C LEU A 74 -25.15 -9.31 10.99
N VAL A 75 -24.91 -8.75 12.18
CA VAL A 75 -25.69 -9.06 13.39
C VAL A 75 -25.89 -7.83 14.30
N PRO A 76 -27.07 -7.61 14.88
CA PRO A 76 -27.33 -6.55 15.86
C PRO A 76 -26.38 -6.59 17.07
N LEU A 77 -26.04 -5.40 17.58
CA LEU A 77 -24.96 -5.22 18.57
C LEU A 77 -25.17 -6.01 19.88
N GLY A 78 -26.41 -6.09 20.37
CA GLY A 78 -26.69 -6.64 21.70
C GLY A 78 -26.43 -8.13 21.83
N TRP A 79 -27.01 -8.92 20.96
CA TRP A 79 -26.94 -10.38 21.06
C TRP A 79 -25.54 -10.96 20.80
N LEU A 80 -24.86 -10.51 19.76
CA LEU A 80 -23.55 -11.06 19.41
C LEU A 80 -22.48 -10.69 20.45
N SER A 81 -22.54 -9.47 21.00
CA SER A 81 -21.61 -9.07 22.05
C SER A 81 -21.79 -9.89 23.32
N LEU A 82 -23.06 -10.17 23.70
CA LEU A 82 -23.37 -11.04 24.83
C LEU A 82 -22.89 -12.48 24.59
N VAL A 83 -23.15 -13.03 23.40
CA VAL A 83 -22.71 -14.39 23.04
C VAL A 83 -21.19 -14.49 23.03
N LEU A 84 -20.48 -13.53 22.44
CA LEU A 84 -19.00 -13.56 22.44
C LEU A 84 -18.42 -13.42 23.84
N ALA A 85 -18.98 -12.55 24.68
CA ALA A 85 -18.54 -12.39 26.07
C ALA A 85 -18.79 -13.65 26.91
N THR A 86 -19.97 -14.26 26.78
CA THR A 86 -20.32 -15.50 27.53
C THR A 86 -19.48 -16.67 27.07
N LEU A 87 -19.28 -16.86 25.76
CA LEU A 87 -18.42 -17.92 25.23
C LEU A 87 -16.95 -17.71 25.65
N GLY A 88 -16.45 -16.47 25.62
CA GLY A 88 -15.12 -16.14 26.10
C GLY A 88 -14.95 -16.47 27.59
N GLY A 89 -15.92 -16.09 28.41
CA GLY A 89 -15.94 -16.39 29.83
C GLY A 89 -16.02 -17.90 30.13
N LEU A 90 -16.87 -18.62 29.39
CA LEU A 90 -16.97 -20.09 29.52
C LEU A 90 -15.69 -20.81 29.11
N CYS A 91 -15.00 -20.34 28.06
CA CYS A 91 -13.70 -20.87 27.63
C CYS A 91 -12.63 -20.66 28.72
N LEU A 92 -12.58 -19.45 29.33
CA LEU A 92 -11.65 -19.17 30.44
C LEU A 92 -11.94 -20.03 31.65
N LEU A 93 -13.20 -20.14 32.05
CA LEU A 93 -13.61 -20.99 33.18
C LEU A 93 -13.26 -22.46 32.91
N SER A 94 -13.55 -22.95 31.71
CA SER A 94 -13.20 -24.31 31.30
C SER A 94 -11.69 -24.56 31.32
N ALA A 95 -10.90 -23.60 30.84
CA ALA A 95 -9.45 -23.68 30.87
C ALA A 95 -8.91 -23.71 32.29
N TYR A 96 -9.48 -22.88 33.18
CA TYR A 96 -9.12 -22.86 34.62
C TYR A 96 -9.46 -24.19 35.31
N LEU A 97 -10.70 -24.68 35.18
CA LEU A 97 -11.16 -25.92 35.79
C LEU A 97 -10.39 -27.13 35.27
N TYR A 98 -10.10 -27.17 33.96
CA TYR A 98 -9.36 -28.27 33.37
C TYR A 98 -7.88 -28.24 33.79
N GLY A 99 -7.26 -27.07 33.85
CA GLY A 99 -5.89 -26.89 34.34
C GLY A 99 -5.75 -27.28 35.81
N TRP A 100 -6.76 -26.97 36.64
CA TRP A 100 -6.78 -27.33 38.06
C TRP A 100 -6.95 -28.84 38.31
N ARG A 101 -7.81 -29.52 37.53
CA ARG A 101 -8.04 -30.97 37.65
C ARG A 101 -6.91 -31.82 37.04
N ALA A 102 -6.17 -31.32 36.10
CA ALA A 102 -5.24 -32.09 35.28
C ALA A 102 -3.77 -31.71 35.52
N SER A 103 -3.46 -31.12 36.68
CA SER A 103 -2.10 -30.76 37.07
C SER A 103 -1.22 -32.00 37.08
N GLY A 104 -0.44 -32.22 36.01
CA GLY A 104 0.51 -33.34 35.89
C GLY A 104 0.52 -34.09 34.56
N THR A 105 -0.44 -33.88 33.67
CA THR A 105 -0.46 -34.57 32.38
C THR A 105 -0.16 -33.63 31.21
N VAL A 106 0.73 -34.03 30.28
CA VAL A 106 1.12 -33.24 29.07
C VAL A 106 -0.09 -32.95 28.16
N GLY A 107 -1.11 -33.80 28.20
CA GLY A 107 -2.35 -33.58 27.42
C GLY A 107 -3.19 -32.41 27.95
N ALA A 108 -3.28 -32.26 29.28
CA ALA A 108 -4.05 -31.21 29.93
C ALA A 108 -3.52 -29.79 29.61
N THR A 109 -2.20 -29.61 29.58
CA THR A 109 -1.57 -28.32 29.26
C THR A 109 -1.83 -27.89 27.83
N ARG A 110 -1.94 -28.83 26.89
CA ARG A 110 -2.28 -28.54 25.50
C ARG A 110 -3.73 -28.10 25.31
N TRP A 111 -4.68 -28.73 25.98
CA TRP A 111 -6.11 -28.38 25.89
C TRP A 111 -6.41 -27.06 26.59
N SER A 112 -5.87 -26.85 27.80
CA SER A 112 -6.03 -25.59 28.53
C SER A 112 -5.45 -24.42 27.71
N GLY A 113 -4.29 -24.59 27.07
CA GLY A 113 -3.71 -23.57 26.17
C GLY A 113 -4.60 -23.23 24.96
N ARG A 114 -5.26 -24.24 24.38
CA ARG A 114 -6.21 -24.01 23.26
C ARG A 114 -7.46 -23.24 23.71
N LEU A 115 -8.01 -23.56 24.87
CA LEU A 115 -9.17 -22.86 25.42
C LEU A 115 -8.83 -21.42 25.79
N VAL A 116 -7.65 -21.17 26.36
CA VAL A 116 -7.16 -19.79 26.60
C VAL A 116 -7.00 -19.03 25.30
N ALA A 117 -6.40 -19.63 24.27
CA ALA A 117 -6.26 -18.99 22.96
C ALA A 117 -7.62 -18.67 22.32
N LEU A 118 -8.59 -19.58 22.41
CA LEU A 118 -9.95 -19.35 21.93
C LEU A 118 -10.63 -18.20 22.68
N SER A 119 -10.55 -18.19 24.00
CA SER A 119 -11.09 -17.11 24.83
C SER A 119 -10.47 -15.76 24.50
N LEU A 120 -9.14 -15.71 24.35
CA LEU A 120 -8.45 -14.50 23.94
C LEU A 120 -8.90 -14.04 22.56
N GLY A 121 -9.07 -14.97 21.61
CA GLY A 121 -9.61 -14.67 20.28
C GLY A 121 -11.01 -14.09 20.34
N LEU A 122 -11.92 -14.68 21.08
CA LEU A 122 -13.29 -14.17 21.26
C LEU A 122 -13.33 -12.79 21.92
N THR A 123 -12.47 -12.56 22.93
CA THR A 123 -12.34 -11.25 23.58
C THR A 123 -11.82 -10.18 22.59
N LEU A 124 -10.85 -10.54 21.76
CA LEU A 124 -10.33 -9.65 20.70
C LEU A 124 -11.39 -9.33 19.64
N VAL A 125 -12.17 -10.32 19.21
CA VAL A 125 -13.29 -10.11 18.28
C VAL A 125 -14.31 -9.14 18.88
N LEU A 126 -14.68 -9.32 20.14
CA LEU A 126 -15.61 -8.42 20.84
C LEU A 126 -15.02 -7.01 20.98
N GLY A 127 -13.78 -6.89 21.44
CA GLY A 127 -13.09 -5.61 21.59
C GLY A 127 -13.00 -4.85 20.26
N ALA A 128 -12.62 -5.52 19.19
CA ALA A 128 -12.56 -4.97 17.86
C ALA A 128 -13.95 -4.49 17.37
N ARG A 129 -15.00 -5.31 17.60
CA ARG A 129 -16.38 -4.94 17.27
C ARG A 129 -16.84 -3.70 18.03
N LEU A 130 -16.61 -3.63 19.33
CA LEU A 130 -16.99 -2.49 20.17
C LEU A 130 -16.26 -1.23 19.73
N TYR A 131 -14.96 -1.33 19.51
CA TYR A 131 -14.12 -0.22 19.02
C TYR A 131 -14.61 0.32 17.67
N TYR A 132 -14.84 -0.58 16.70
CA TYR A 132 -15.37 -0.19 15.39
C TYR A 132 -16.77 0.43 15.50
N SER A 133 -17.66 -0.17 16.31
CA SER A 133 -19.02 0.34 16.51
C SER A 133 -19.01 1.71 17.15
N HIS A 134 -18.19 1.93 18.16
CA HIS A 134 -18.04 3.25 18.80
C HIS A 134 -17.53 4.31 17.82
N THR A 135 -16.50 3.98 17.04
CA THR A 135 -15.95 4.90 16.03
C THR A 135 -17.00 5.27 14.99
N MET A 136 -17.75 4.27 14.49
CA MET A 136 -18.79 4.51 13.49
C MET A 136 -19.94 5.32 14.05
N GLN A 137 -20.42 5.02 15.28
CA GLN A 137 -21.47 5.80 15.94
C GLN A 137 -21.04 7.27 16.11
N THR A 138 -19.79 7.51 16.44
CA THR A 138 -19.25 8.88 16.57
C THR A 138 -19.27 9.61 15.23
N LEU A 139 -18.89 8.96 14.14
CA LEU A 139 -18.87 9.56 12.80
C LEU A 139 -20.26 9.73 12.20
N GLU A 140 -21.16 8.76 12.41
CA GLU A 140 -22.53 8.77 11.89
C GLU A 140 -23.51 9.62 12.73
N ARG A 141 -23.09 10.07 13.93
CA ARG A 141 -23.92 10.95 14.76
C ARG A 141 -24.36 12.17 13.95
N PRO A 142 -25.64 12.58 14.00
CA PRO A 142 -26.11 13.76 13.28
C PRO A 142 -25.25 14.98 13.60
N LEU A 143 -24.91 15.77 12.58
CA LEU A 143 -24.24 17.06 12.78
C LEU A 143 -25.24 18.07 13.33
N ARG A 144 -24.91 18.73 14.42
CA ARG A 144 -25.71 19.76 15.07
C ARG A 144 -25.20 21.17 14.72
N LEU A 145 -24.70 21.32 13.49
CA LEU A 145 -24.28 22.62 12.99
C LEU A 145 -25.52 23.49 12.73
N GLU A 146 -25.78 24.39 13.68
CA GLU A 146 -26.75 25.45 13.48
C GLU A 146 -26.30 26.40 12.37
N ARG A 147 -27.26 27.09 11.73
CA ARG A 147 -26.96 28.15 10.76
C ARG A 147 -26.26 29.29 11.49
N GLY A 148 -24.92 29.28 11.55
CA GLY A 148 -24.13 30.23 12.30
C GLY A 148 -22.68 30.25 11.88
N GLU A 149 -21.88 30.96 12.65
CA GLU A 149 -20.45 31.06 12.46
C GLU A 149 -19.75 29.98 13.29
N VAL A 150 -18.86 29.22 12.65
CA VAL A 150 -18.12 28.12 13.27
C VAL A 150 -16.64 28.28 12.96
N GLU A 151 -15.83 28.19 13.99
CA GLU A 151 -14.38 28.13 13.80
C GLU A 151 -13.98 26.73 13.33
N ALA A 152 -13.12 26.68 12.33
CA ALA A 152 -12.60 25.44 11.77
C ALA A 152 -11.12 25.59 11.42
N ARG A 153 -10.42 24.46 11.34
CA ARG A 153 -9.04 24.37 10.87
C ARG A 153 -8.99 23.59 9.57
N LEU A 154 -8.25 24.09 8.59
CA LEU A 154 -8.00 23.37 7.35
C LEU A 154 -7.06 22.19 7.60
N ILE A 155 -7.49 20.96 7.26
CA ILE A 155 -6.73 19.73 7.54
C ILE A 155 -6.14 19.08 6.28
N ASP A 156 -6.57 19.47 5.08
CA ASP A 156 -5.99 19.02 3.81
C ASP A 156 -5.97 20.18 2.81
N SER A 157 -5.17 20.03 1.75
CA SER A 157 -5.02 21.04 0.72
C SER A 157 -6.34 21.40 0.06
N PRO A 158 -6.61 22.70 -0.16
CA PRO A 158 -7.76 23.14 -0.93
C PRO A 158 -7.77 22.46 -2.30
N SER A 159 -8.89 21.86 -2.66
CA SER A 159 -9.02 21.23 -3.98
C SER A 159 -9.90 22.07 -4.88
N PRO A 160 -9.34 22.67 -5.97
CA PRO A 160 -10.10 23.42 -6.93
C PRO A 160 -11.14 22.53 -7.62
N ARG A 161 -12.30 23.10 -7.95
CA ARG A 161 -13.40 22.51 -8.71
C ARG A 161 -13.85 23.49 -9.77
N ASP A 162 -14.62 23.07 -10.76
CA ASP A 162 -15.12 23.93 -11.83
C ASP A 162 -15.95 25.11 -11.32
N ARG A 163 -16.63 24.95 -10.19
CA ARG A 163 -17.46 25.99 -9.56
C ARG A 163 -17.09 26.14 -8.09
N GLY A 164 -15.84 26.60 -7.82
CA GLY A 164 -15.36 26.85 -6.47
C GLY A 164 -14.33 25.86 -5.98
N GLN A 165 -14.33 25.57 -4.70
CA GLN A 165 -13.33 24.74 -4.02
C GLN A 165 -13.98 23.76 -3.06
N SER A 166 -13.27 22.69 -2.70
CA SER A 166 -13.62 21.81 -1.58
C SER A 166 -12.49 21.82 -0.56
N TRP A 167 -12.85 22.04 0.71
CA TRP A 167 -11.94 22.08 1.85
C TRP A 167 -12.31 20.99 2.84
N ASP A 168 -11.34 20.19 3.27
CA ASP A 168 -11.54 19.27 4.38
C ASP A 168 -11.11 20.00 5.65
N VAL A 169 -12.06 20.20 6.58
CA VAL A 169 -11.86 21.03 7.78
C VAL A 169 -12.24 20.29 9.05
N GLU A 170 -11.52 20.59 10.13
CA GLU A 170 -11.83 20.14 11.49
C GLU A 170 -12.50 21.30 12.25
N LEU A 171 -13.65 21.04 12.84
CA LEU A 171 -14.42 22.03 13.60
C LEU A 171 -13.74 22.29 14.94
N LEU A 172 -13.49 23.54 15.29
CA LEU A 172 -12.83 23.94 16.52
C LEU A 172 -13.80 24.46 17.58
N SER A 173 -15.00 24.88 17.18
CA SER A 173 -16.05 25.40 18.06
C SER A 173 -17.39 24.70 17.88
N GLY A 174 -18.33 24.94 18.79
CA GLY A 174 -19.69 24.40 18.74
C GLY A 174 -19.82 22.97 19.28
N ALA A 175 -21.04 22.41 19.14
CA ALA A 175 -21.42 21.08 19.64
C ALA A 175 -20.69 19.93 18.92
N ASP A 176 -20.20 20.18 17.71
CA ASP A 176 -19.48 19.22 16.86
C ASP A 176 -17.97 19.43 16.83
N ARG A 177 -17.41 20.05 17.87
CA ARG A 177 -15.95 20.28 18.01
C ARG A 177 -15.15 18.97 17.84
N GLY A 178 -14.06 19.03 17.07
CA GLY A 178 -13.18 17.90 16.77
C GLY A 178 -13.67 17.02 15.62
N ARG A 179 -14.88 17.24 15.11
CA ARG A 179 -15.38 16.51 13.94
C ARG A 179 -14.84 17.11 12.65
N ARG A 180 -14.67 16.25 11.67
CA ARG A 180 -14.13 16.61 10.35
C ARG A 180 -15.24 16.58 9.32
N ILE A 181 -15.31 17.63 8.50
CA ILE A 181 -16.32 17.76 7.45
C ILE A 181 -15.67 18.23 6.14
N ARG A 182 -16.33 17.95 5.02
CA ARG A 182 -15.98 18.50 3.71
C ARG A 182 -16.83 19.72 3.40
N LEU A 183 -16.20 20.89 3.35
CA LEU A 183 -16.86 22.15 2.98
C LEU A 183 -16.74 22.38 1.48
N TYR A 184 -17.86 22.70 0.85
CA TYR A 184 -17.92 23.21 -0.52
C TYR A 184 -18.14 24.71 -0.49
N THR A 185 -17.21 25.46 -1.07
CA THR A 185 -17.27 26.91 -1.14
C THR A 185 -17.01 27.44 -2.54
N ARG A 186 -17.51 28.66 -2.80
CA ARG A 186 -17.22 29.44 -4.02
C ARG A 186 -16.25 30.57 -3.77
N ASP A 187 -15.65 30.63 -2.57
CA ASP A 187 -14.68 31.64 -2.22
C ASP A 187 -13.44 31.54 -3.11
N SER A 188 -12.88 32.69 -3.46
CA SER A 188 -11.59 32.80 -4.17
C SER A 188 -10.38 32.64 -3.24
N LEU A 189 -10.62 32.67 -1.91
CA LEU A 189 -9.60 32.47 -0.91
C LEU A 189 -8.97 31.08 -1.05
N VAL A 190 -7.64 31.02 -1.04
CA VAL A 190 -6.87 29.76 -1.02
C VAL A 190 -6.11 29.70 0.31
N PRO A 191 -6.75 29.22 1.40
CA PRO A 191 -6.09 29.11 2.69
C PRO A 191 -5.04 28.01 2.66
N GLN A 192 -4.04 28.13 3.54
CA GLN A 192 -3.02 27.10 3.71
C GLN A 192 -3.46 26.04 4.72
N VAL A 193 -2.94 24.81 4.55
CA VAL A 193 -3.19 23.72 5.51
C VAL A 193 -2.77 24.16 6.91
N GLY A 194 -3.64 23.94 7.89
CA GLY A 194 -3.45 24.34 9.28
C GLY A 194 -4.02 25.71 9.64
N ASP A 195 -4.42 26.53 8.68
CA ASP A 195 -5.01 27.83 8.95
C ASP A 195 -6.36 27.69 9.66
N ARG A 196 -6.66 28.68 10.52
CA ARG A 196 -7.95 28.80 11.17
C ARG A 196 -8.87 29.68 10.33
N LEU A 197 -10.10 29.22 10.19
CA LEU A 197 -11.13 29.86 9.37
C LEU A 197 -12.38 30.05 10.21
N VAL A 198 -13.04 31.18 10.07
CA VAL A 198 -14.42 31.37 10.55
C VAL A 198 -15.34 31.14 9.38
N LEU A 199 -16.16 30.11 9.47
CA LEU A 199 -17.02 29.62 8.40
C LEU A 199 -18.49 29.97 8.71
N ARG A 200 -19.20 30.53 7.75
CA ARG A 200 -20.66 30.64 7.79
C ARG A 200 -21.28 29.50 6.99
N ILE A 201 -21.86 28.53 7.69
CA ILE A 201 -22.45 27.35 7.10
C ILE A 201 -23.89 27.65 6.70
N ARG A 202 -24.25 27.36 5.45
CA ARG A 202 -25.62 27.53 4.91
C ARG A 202 -26.39 26.22 4.93
N GLN A 203 -25.74 25.12 4.62
CA GLN A 203 -26.33 23.79 4.52
C GLN A 203 -25.30 22.77 5.03
N CYS A 204 -25.76 21.83 5.84
CA CYS A 204 -24.94 20.73 6.34
C CYS A 204 -25.69 19.42 6.16
N GLU A 205 -25.00 18.40 5.69
CA GLU A 205 -25.51 17.05 5.53
C GLU A 205 -24.59 16.08 6.28
N GLY A 206 -25.08 15.51 7.38
CA GLY A 206 -24.36 14.47 8.11
C GLY A 206 -24.38 13.14 7.35
N ILE A 207 -23.38 12.31 7.57
CA ILE A 207 -23.26 10.99 6.92
C ILE A 207 -24.43 10.06 7.29
N GLY A 208 -24.99 10.21 8.50
CA GLY A 208 -26.16 9.42 8.94
C GLY A 208 -27.48 9.79 8.25
N GLN A 209 -27.51 10.86 7.46
CA GLN A 209 -28.70 11.28 6.72
C GLN A 209 -28.74 10.55 5.36
N ALA A 210 -29.93 10.06 4.97
CA ALA A 210 -30.11 9.17 3.81
C ALA A 210 -29.89 9.81 2.42
N THR A 211 -29.50 11.08 2.34
CA THR A 211 -29.36 11.86 1.10
C THR A 211 -28.11 11.56 0.28
N LEU A 212 -27.06 10.99 0.91
CA LEU A 212 -25.79 10.72 0.22
C LEU A 212 -25.78 9.32 -0.41
N PRO A 213 -25.28 9.18 -1.67
CA PRO A 213 -25.08 7.87 -2.27
C PRO A 213 -24.20 6.97 -1.39
N SER A 214 -24.56 5.70 -1.22
CA SER A 214 -23.89 4.76 -0.30
C SER A 214 -22.37 4.69 -0.52
N ARG A 215 -21.91 4.61 -1.77
CA ARG A 215 -20.48 4.57 -2.11
C ARG A 215 -19.74 5.86 -1.75
N TYR A 216 -20.40 7.01 -1.89
CA TYR A 216 -19.79 8.29 -1.52
C TYR A 216 -19.74 8.45 0.00
N ARG A 217 -20.76 7.99 0.70
CA ARG A 217 -20.79 7.92 2.16
C ARG A 217 -19.63 7.07 2.71
N ASP A 218 -19.44 5.86 2.18
CA ASP A 218 -18.35 4.97 2.59
C ASP A 218 -16.97 5.57 2.28
N TYR A 219 -16.85 6.29 1.18
CA TYR A 219 -15.63 7.05 0.86
C TYR A 219 -15.37 8.16 1.89
N LEU A 220 -16.37 8.96 2.28
CA LEU A 220 -16.20 10.00 3.31
C LEU A 220 -15.84 9.37 4.67
N LEU A 221 -16.51 8.31 5.07
CA LEU A 221 -16.21 7.55 6.28
C LEU A 221 -14.79 7.01 6.28
N SER A 222 -14.31 6.50 5.14
CA SER A 222 -12.93 5.99 5.02
C SER A 222 -11.87 7.09 5.23
N LEU A 223 -12.22 8.34 4.96
CA LEU A 223 -11.40 9.52 5.24
C LEU A 223 -11.57 10.06 6.68
N GLY A 224 -12.46 9.46 7.48
CA GLY A 224 -12.80 9.94 8.83
C GLY A 224 -13.61 11.24 8.83
N LEU A 225 -14.32 11.53 7.73
CA LEU A 225 -15.20 12.69 7.63
C LEU A 225 -16.60 12.32 8.13
N SER A 226 -17.24 13.24 8.84
CA SER A 226 -18.59 13.05 9.44
C SER A 226 -19.72 13.61 8.59
N GLY A 227 -19.41 14.32 7.51
CA GLY A 227 -20.43 14.92 6.64
C GLY A 227 -19.86 15.88 5.62
N THR A 228 -20.79 16.52 4.92
CA THR A 228 -20.50 17.59 3.96
C THR A 228 -21.25 18.86 4.34
N ALA A 229 -20.66 20.00 4.03
CA ALA A 229 -21.31 21.28 4.25
C ALA A 229 -21.12 22.23 3.05
N ARG A 230 -22.04 23.17 2.90
CA ARG A 230 -21.91 24.30 1.97
C ARG A 230 -21.87 25.60 2.76
N GLY A 231 -20.89 26.43 2.47
CA GLY A 231 -20.69 27.67 3.21
C GLY A 231 -19.66 28.59 2.55
N ARG A 232 -19.30 29.65 3.27
CA ARG A 232 -18.23 30.57 2.88
C ARG A 232 -17.35 30.92 4.08
N SER A 233 -16.13 31.30 3.82
CA SER A 233 -15.25 31.87 4.82
C SER A 233 -15.65 33.33 5.09
N ILE A 234 -15.66 33.72 6.37
CA ILE A 234 -15.92 35.10 6.81
C ILE A 234 -14.60 35.74 7.25
N ALA A 235 -13.78 34.97 7.97
CA ALA A 235 -12.48 35.39 8.42
C ALA A 235 -11.45 34.30 8.24
N HIS A 236 -10.21 34.70 8.00
CA HIS A 236 -9.07 33.83 7.80
C HIS A 236 -7.94 34.27 8.75
N HIS A 237 -7.48 33.33 9.54
CA HIS A 237 -6.37 33.53 10.47
C HIS A 237 -5.22 32.60 10.12
N PRO A 238 -4.18 33.12 9.43
CA PRO A 238 -3.01 32.33 9.08
C PRO A 238 -2.33 31.76 10.33
N THR A 239 -1.96 30.50 10.30
CA THR A 239 -1.26 29.86 11.42
C THR A 239 0.24 29.81 11.13
N PRO A 240 1.11 30.37 12.02
CA PRO A 240 2.56 30.31 11.85
C PRO A 240 3.09 28.86 11.78
N GLN A 241 4.14 28.62 10.99
CA GLN A 241 4.74 27.29 10.83
C GLN A 241 5.29 26.74 12.15
N SER A 242 5.84 27.61 13.02
CA SER A 242 6.34 27.22 14.34
C SER A 242 5.26 26.58 15.23
N HIS A 243 4.04 27.08 15.18
CA HIS A 243 2.91 26.48 15.89
C HIS A 243 2.49 25.12 15.34
N LEU A 244 2.56 24.93 14.02
CA LEU A 244 2.26 23.64 13.38
C LEU A 244 3.31 22.58 13.71
N LEU A 245 4.58 22.96 13.75
CA LEU A 245 5.67 22.05 14.11
C LEU A 245 5.48 21.49 15.53
N ALA A 246 5.10 22.34 16.47
CA ALA A 246 4.92 21.94 17.87
C ALA A 246 3.64 21.12 18.12
N SER A 247 2.53 21.44 17.43
CA SER A 247 1.21 20.89 17.74
C SER A 247 0.69 19.88 16.73
N HIS A 248 1.04 20.02 15.44
CA HIS A 248 0.47 19.23 14.35
C HIS A 248 1.49 18.93 13.23
N PRO A 249 2.47 18.05 13.47
CA PRO A 249 3.55 17.80 12.50
C PRO A 249 3.03 17.26 11.14
N THR A 250 1.91 16.54 11.12
CA THR A 250 1.28 16.05 9.88
C THR A 250 0.74 17.19 9.01
N LEU A 251 0.19 18.26 9.62
CA LEU A 251 -0.27 19.44 8.88
C LEU A 251 0.92 20.22 8.29
N LEU A 252 2.05 20.24 9.00
CA LEU A 252 3.27 20.85 8.46
C LEU A 252 3.76 20.12 7.20
N THR A 253 3.75 18.78 7.18
CA THR A 253 4.18 18.03 5.98
C THR A 253 3.26 18.29 4.78
N LEU A 254 1.95 18.42 5.00
CA LEU A 254 1.01 18.81 3.96
C LEU A 254 1.24 20.24 3.47
N ARG A 255 1.60 21.17 4.35
CA ARG A 255 1.98 22.53 3.98
C ARG A 255 3.28 22.54 3.14
N CYS A 256 4.27 21.74 3.52
CA CYS A 256 5.47 21.56 2.71
C CYS A 256 5.14 20.98 1.32
N ARG A 257 4.24 20.02 1.23
CA ARG A 257 3.74 19.48 -0.04
C ARG A 257 3.14 20.57 -0.93
N ASP A 258 2.28 21.42 -0.36
CA ASP A 258 1.64 22.51 -1.10
C ASP A 258 2.65 23.56 -1.56
N TYR A 259 3.64 23.89 -0.73
CA TYR A 259 4.75 24.74 -1.12
C TYR A 259 5.53 24.16 -2.31
N LEU A 260 5.93 22.88 -2.24
CA LEU A 260 6.65 22.21 -3.33
C LEU A 260 5.82 22.14 -4.62
N ARG A 261 4.51 21.93 -4.51
CA ARG A 261 3.60 21.98 -5.65
C ARG A 261 3.58 23.37 -6.31
N THR A 262 3.51 24.43 -5.50
CA THR A 262 3.54 25.82 -6.01
C THR A 262 4.86 26.10 -6.73
N GLN A 263 5.98 25.63 -6.17
CA GLN A 263 7.29 25.76 -6.83
C GLN A 263 7.34 24.98 -8.16
N LEU A 264 6.76 23.78 -8.20
CA LEU A 264 6.67 22.98 -9.43
C LEU A 264 5.88 23.71 -10.53
N GLY A 265 4.81 24.43 -10.18
CA GLY A 265 4.04 25.23 -11.13
C GLY A 265 4.79 26.46 -11.71
N GLN A 266 5.90 26.87 -11.10
CA GLN A 266 6.69 28.04 -11.52
C GLN A 266 7.80 27.71 -12.54
N ILE A 267 8.11 26.42 -12.78
CA ILE A 267 9.22 26.02 -13.67
C ILE A 267 8.87 25.97 -15.16
N GLY A 268 7.64 26.38 -15.54
CA GLY A 268 7.23 26.49 -16.94
C GLY A 268 6.71 25.21 -17.57
N LEU A 269 6.31 24.22 -16.79
CA LEU A 269 5.63 23.00 -17.28
C LEU A 269 4.21 23.32 -17.78
N SER A 270 3.71 22.51 -18.72
CA SER A 270 2.29 22.54 -19.07
C SER A 270 1.41 22.17 -17.86
N PRO A 271 0.17 22.67 -17.77
CA PRO A 271 -0.76 22.33 -16.69
C PRO A 271 -1.04 20.82 -16.58
N TYR A 272 -0.93 20.10 -17.69
CA TYR A 272 -1.02 18.65 -17.73
C TYR A 272 0.17 17.98 -17.05
N ALA A 273 1.40 18.33 -17.46
CA ALA A 273 2.62 17.80 -16.90
C ALA A 273 2.75 18.11 -15.40
N GLU A 274 2.49 19.37 -14.98
CA GLU A 274 2.43 19.75 -13.56
C GLU A 274 1.48 18.86 -12.77
N SER A 275 0.26 18.64 -13.28
CA SER A 275 -0.76 17.83 -12.59
C SER A 275 -0.37 16.35 -12.52
N VAL A 276 0.24 15.78 -13.56
CA VAL A 276 0.73 14.39 -13.56
C VAL A 276 1.90 14.24 -12.59
N LEU A 277 2.91 15.11 -12.68
CA LEU A 277 4.10 15.05 -11.82
C LEU A 277 3.76 15.27 -10.35
N SER A 278 2.88 16.24 -10.03
CA SER A 278 2.38 16.42 -8.67
C SER A 278 1.55 15.23 -8.19
N GLY A 279 0.79 14.58 -9.07
CA GLY A 279 0.05 13.35 -8.79
C GLY A 279 0.97 12.20 -8.38
N ILE A 280 1.97 11.89 -9.21
CA ILE A 280 2.86 10.74 -8.99
C ILE A 280 3.92 10.98 -7.90
N ALA A 281 4.40 12.23 -7.70
CA ALA A 281 5.45 12.51 -6.72
C ALA A 281 4.93 13.04 -5.38
N LEU A 282 3.85 13.82 -5.37
CA LEU A 282 3.30 14.46 -4.17
C LEU A 282 1.92 13.91 -3.75
N GLY A 283 1.30 13.07 -4.58
CA GLY A 283 -0.02 12.50 -4.28
C GLY A 283 -1.17 13.50 -4.42
N TYR A 284 -0.99 14.57 -5.15
CA TYR A 284 -2.01 15.61 -5.33
C TYR A 284 -2.39 15.76 -6.80
N ILE A 285 -3.67 15.61 -7.11
CA ILE A 285 -4.25 15.89 -8.43
C ILE A 285 -5.43 16.82 -8.24
N PRO A 286 -5.47 17.96 -8.95
CA PRO A 286 -6.61 18.88 -8.90
C PRO A 286 -7.94 18.17 -9.19
N ARG A 287 -9.04 18.69 -8.65
CA ARG A 287 -10.41 18.18 -8.93
C ARG A 287 -11.16 19.03 -9.97
N ASP A 288 -10.44 19.86 -10.69
CA ASP A 288 -10.91 20.66 -11.81
C ASP A 288 -11.07 19.84 -13.11
N SER A 289 -11.30 20.52 -14.22
CA SER A 289 -11.44 19.92 -15.55
C SER A 289 -10.20 19.14 -15.97
N ILE A 290 -8.99 19.70 -15.75
CA ILE A 290 -7.71 19.07 -16.11
C ILE A 290 -7.51 17.79 -15.32
N GLY A 291 -7.64 17.85 -14.00
CA GLY A 291 -7.47 16.67 -13.16
C GLY A 291 -8.54 15.60 -13.40
N ARG A 292 -9.74 15.97 -13.90
CA ARG A 292 -10.74 14.98 -14.32
C ARG A 292 -10.37 14.33 -15.65
N SER A 293 -9.89 15.10 -16.62
CA SER A 293 -9.38 14.55 -17.90
C SER A 293 -8.27 13.53 -17.64
N ILE A 294 -7.25 13.92 -16.86
CA ILE A 294 -6.14 13.03 -16.48
C ILE A 294 -6.65 11.74 -15.83
N ARG A 295 -7.55 11.85 -14.84
CA ARG A 295 -8.12 10.65 -14.21
C ARG A 295 -8.92 9.80 -15.19
N GLY A 296 -9.65 10.43 -16.12
CA GLY A 296 -10.38 9.73 -17.18
C GLY A 296 -9.44 8.96 -18.11
N GLU A 297 -8.41 9.62 -18.63
CA GLU A 297 -7.40 9.04 -19.52
C GLU A 297 -6.71 7.84 -18.85
N PHE A 298 -6.19 8.00 -17.63
CA PHE A 298 -5.51 6.93 -16.88
C PHE A 298 -6.45 5.78 -16.47
N THR A 299 -7.74 6.08 -16.26
CA THR A 299 -8.74 5.04 -16.00
C THR A 299 -9.03 4.23 -17.25
N ALA A 300 -9.21 4.89 -18.38
CA ALA A 300 -9.38 4.24 -19.68
C ALA A 300 -8.17 3.37 -20.06
N GLY A 301 -6.95 3.87 -19.81
CA GLY A 301 -5.71 3.11 -19.95
C GLY A 301 -5.49 2.00 -18.90
N ALA A 302 -6.43 1.78 -17.96
CA ALA A 302 -6.31 0.82 -16.84
C ALA A 302 -5.12 1.04 -15.90
N VAL A 303 -4.59 2.26 -15.84
CA VAL A 303 -3.41 2.66 -15.05
C VAL A 303 -3.71 3.76 -14.03
N ALA A 304 -4.96 3.95 -13.66
CA ALA A 304 -5.39 4.90 -12.64
C ALA A 304 -4.63 4.76 -11.31
N HIS A 305 -4.14 3.55 -11.01
CA HIS A 305 -3.32 3.27 -9.82
C HIS A 305 -1.95 3.97 -9.83
N LEU A 306 -1.46 4.44 -10.99
CA LEU A 306 -0.23 5.23 -11.09
C LEU A 306 -0.43 6.69 -10.68
N LEU A 307 -1.66 7.22 -10.80
CA LEU A 307 -1.98 8.58 -10.35
C LEU A 307 -2.16 8.68 -8.82
N ALA A 308 -2.58 7.59 -8.20
CA ALA A 308 -2.68 7.52 -6.74
C ALA A 308 -1.36 7.03 -6.18
N VAL A 309 -0.73 7.81 -5.29
CA VAL A 309 0.50 7.36 -4.65
C VAL A 309 0.28 6.05 -3.91
N SER A 310 1.09 5.06 -4.24
CA SER A 310 0.91 3.66 -3.86
C SER A 310 2.21 3.05 -3.30
N GLY A 311 2.13 1.79 -2.90
CA GLY A 311 3.31 1.02 -2.51
C GLY A 311 4.36 0.90 -3.61
N PHE A 312 3.97 0.95 -4.88
CA PHE A 312 4.90 0.99 -6.01
C PHE A 312 5.77 2.26 -5.98
N HIS A 313 5.16 3.43 -5.76
CA HIS A 313 5.89 4.71 -5.68
C HIS A 313 6.92 4.69 -4.55
N LEU A 314 6.53 4.21 -3.36
CA LEU A 314 7.46 4.04 -2.26
C LEU A 314 8.59 3.05 -2.61
N ALA A 315 8.27 1.95 -3.29
CA ALA A 315 9.27 0.97 -3.71
C ALA A 315 10.27 1.57 -4.71
N VAL A 316 9.84 2.44 -5.62
CA VAL A 316 10.69 3.18 -6.56
C VAL A 316 11.64 4.12 -5.79
N VAL A 317 11.11 4.92 -4.86
CA VAL A 317 11.91 5.83 -4.02
C VAL A 317 12.94 5.06 -3.20
N VAL A 318 12.52 4.02 -2.51
CA VAL A 318 13.39 3.14 -1.72
C VAL A 318 14.43 2.44 -2.59
N GLY A 319 14.04 2.00 -3.78
CA GLY A 319 14.93 1.42 -4.78
C GLY A 319 16.01 2.39 -5.25
N ALA A 320 15.61 3.62 -5.60
CA ALA A 320 16.51 4.69 -6.01
C ALA A 320 17.50 5.05 -4.89
N LEU A 321 17.01 5.27 -3.66
CA LEU A 321 17.88 5.53 -2.49
C LEU A 321 18.86 4.38 -2.24
N THR A 322 18.37 3.16 -2.34
CA THR A 322 19.20 1.97 -2.13
C THR A 322 20.28 1.84 -3.21
N LEU A 323 19.97 2.21 -4.45
CA LEU A 323 20.90 2.24 -5.57
C LEU A 323 21.98 3.30 -5.33
N ILE A 324 21.58 4.55 -5.07
CA ILE A 324 22.48 5.68 -4.80
C ILE A 324 23.42 5.36 -3.65
N LEU A 325 22.88 4.95 -2.50
CA LEU A 325 23.67 4.58 -1.33
C LEU A 325 24.58 3.35 -1.61
N GLY A 326 24.14 2.45 -2.50
CA GLY A 326 24.95 1.30 -2.94
C GLY A 326 26.15 1.68 -3.81
N CYS A 327 26.13 2.85 -4.48
CA CYS A 327 27.25 3.37 -5.25
C CYS A 327 28.33 4.02 -4.35
N LEU A 328 27.97 4.43 -3.12
CA LEU A 328 28.93 5.03 -2.18
C LEU A 328 29.79 3.96 -1.49
N PRO A 329 31.14 3.98 -1.63
CA PRO A 329 32.02 2.93 -1.12
C PRO A 329 31.89 2.68 0.39
N GLY A 330 31.74 3.75 1.20
CA GLY A 330 31.57 3.69 2.65
C GLY A 330 30.26 3.03 3.07
N MET A 331 29.16 3.29 2.36
CA MET A 331 27.82 2.79 2.69
C MET A 331 27.65 1.28 2.47
N ARG A 332 28.51 0.66 1.65
CA ARG A 332 28.49 -0.80 1.45
C ARG A 332 28.88 -1.56 2.71
N ARG A 333 29.78 -0.99 3.53
CA ARG A 333 30.25 -1.58 4.79
C ARG A 333 29.27 -1.35 5.94
N HIS A 334 28.55 -0.24 5.95
CA HIS A 334 27.63 0.15 7.02
C HIS A 334 26.19 -0.22 6.71
N HIS A 335 25.90 -1.53 6.66
CA HIS A 335 24.59 -2.06 6.31
C HIS A 335 23.42 -1.50 7.17
N ARG A 336 23.63 -1.37 8.49
CA ARG A 336 22.59 -0.82 9.41
C ARG A 336 22.29 0.65 9.12
N LEU A 337 23.33 1.48 8.92
CA LEU A 337 23.18 2.89 8.58
C LEU A 337 22.44 3.05 7.24
N ARG A 338 22.82 2.25 6.25
CA ARG A 338 22.15 2.27 4.94
C ARG A 338 20.65 1.97 5.04
N TRP A 339 20.26 0.92 5.80
CA TRP A 339 18.84 0.63 6.01
C TRP A 339 18.14 1.71 6.84
N GLY A 340 18.82 2.33 7.80
CA GLY A 340 18.30 3.49 8.55
C GLY A 340 17.99 4.66 7.62
N ILE A 341 18.90 5.03 6.71
CA ILE A 341 18.68 6.12 5.73
C ILE A 341 17.56 5.77 4.76
N VAL A 342 17.51 4.53 4.25
CA VAL A 342 16.43 4.07 3.37
C VAL A 342 15.08 4.13 4.06
N LEU A 343 15.01 3.71 5.32
CA LEU A 343 13.80 3.76 6.12
C LEU A 343 13.36 5.21 6.37
N LEU A 344 14.29 6.07 6.75
CA LEU A 344 14.02 7.50 6.97
C LEU A 344 13.50 8.16 5.69
N GLY A 345 14.14 7.91 4.54
CA GLY A 345 13.69 8.44 3.25
C GLY A 345 12.32 7.91 2.82
N GLY A 346 12.02 6.64 3.09
CA GLY A 346 10.71 6.05 2.84
C GLY A 346 9.60 6.69 3.70
N TRP A 347 9.88 6.94 4.98
CA TRP A 347 8.94 7.65 5.85
C TRP A 347 8.80 9.13 5.49
N ALA A 348 9.90 9.81 5.13
CA ALA A 348 9.85 11.19 4.65
C ALA A 348 8.95 11.32 3.40
N PHE A 349 9.09 10.41 2.44
CA PHE A 349 8.20 10.34 1.27
C PHE A 349 6.74 10.06 1.66
N THR A 350 6.49 9.14 2.60
CA THR A 350 5.14 8.82 3.08
C THR A 350 4.48 10.02 3.74
N LEU A 351 5.22 10.77 4.56
CA LEU A 351 4.76 12.00 5.19
C LEU A 351 4.50 13.09 4.14
N LEU A 352 5.42 13.30 3.22
CA LEU A 352 5.28 14.28 2.13
C LEU A 352 4.03 14.05 1.29
N THR A 353 3.69 12.79 1.00
CA THR A 353 2.48 12.43 0.25
C THR A 353 1.19 12.42 1.08
N GLY A 354 1.24 12.89 2.32
CA GLY A 354 0.09 13.04 3.22
C GLY A 354 -0.36 11.74 3.89
N CYS A 355 0.54 10.78 4.11
CA CYS A 355 0.25 9.51 4.77
C CYS A 355 -0.97 8.79 4.18
N THR A 356 -1.09 8.78 2.86
CA THR A 356 -2.22 8.08 2.22
C THR A 356 -2.28 6.62 2.67
N ILE A 357 -3.48 6.05 2.74
CA ILE A 357 -3.68 4.67 3.20
C ILE A 357 -2.75 3.66 2.52
N PRO A 358 -2.55 3.70 1.18
CA PRO A 358 -1.62 2.78 0.50
C PRO A 358 -0.15 2.99 0.85
N THR A 359 0.30 4.26 0.96
CA THR A 359 1.71 4.57 1.27
C THR A 359 2.05 4.22 2.71
N LEU A 360 1.13 4.48 3.65
CA LEU A 360 1.30 4.12 5.06
C LEU A 360 1.49 2.60 5.21
N ARG A 361 0.67 1.78 4.53
CA ARG A 361 0.85 0.31 4.53
C ARG A 361 2.23 -0.09 4.02
N ALA A 362 2.63 0.47 2.89
CA ALA A 362 3.93 0.15 2.29
C ALA A 362 5.10 0.59 3.19
N ALA A 363 5.00 1.73 3.87
CA ALA A 363 6.00 2.20 4.84
C ALA A 363 6.08 1.27 6.06
N LEU A 364 4.94 0.81 6.57
CA LEU A 364 4.90 -0.18 7.66
C LEU A 364 5.50 -1.53 7.24
N MET A 365 5.21 -2.00 6.00
CA MET A 365 5.83 -3.21 5.43
C MET A 365 7.35 -3.04 5.28
N LEU A 366 7.80 -1.87 4.81
CA LEU A 366 9.21 -1.53 4.71
C LEU A 366 9.89 -1.53 6.07
N THR A 367 9.24 -0.94 7.09
CA THR A 367 9.76 -0.87 8.47
C THR A 367 9.99 -2.27 9.04
N LEU A 368 9.00 -3.16 8.86
CA LEU A 368 9.13 -4.54 9.27
C LEU A 368 10.26 -5.27 8.54
N TYR A 369 10.29 -5.13 7.24
CA TYR A 369 11.31 -5.79 6.41
C TYR A 369 12.72 -5.28 6.75
N ALA A 370 12.89 -3.97 6.84
CA ALA A 370 14.17 -3.34 7.18
C ALA A 370 14.60 -3.68 8.62
N GLY A 371 13.66 -3.63 9.57
CA GLY A 371 13.91 -3.98 10.96
C GLY A 371 14.34 -5.44 11.13
N ALA A 372 13.62 -6.37 10.50
CA ALA A 372 14.00 -7.78 10.54
C ALA A 372 15.36 -8.05 9.89
N ARG A 373 15.65 -7.40 8.75
CA ARG A 373 16.96 -7.48 8.11
C ARG A 373 18.08 -6.89 8.98
N GLY A 374 17.80 -5.77 9.66
CA GLY A 374 18.75 -5.16 10.59
C GLY A 374 19.05 -6.05 11.80
N LEU A 375 18.07 -6.84 12.25
CA LEU A 375 18.18 -7.79 13.37
C LEU A 375 18.65 -9.18 12.93
N GLY A 376 18.92 -9.42 11.65
CA GLY A 376 19.32 -10.73 11.12
C GLY A 376 18.20 -11.79 11.19
N ARG A 377 16.94 -11.39 11.38
CA ARG A 377 15.79 -12.31 11.48
C ARG A 377 15.12 -12.51 10.12
N PRO A 378 14.78 -13.76 9.74
CA PRO A 378 13.95 -13.99 8.56
C PRO A 378 12.51 -13.52 8.84
N THR A 379 11.91 -12.81 7.89
CA THR A 379 10.49 -12.45 7.90
C THR A 379 9.68 -13.44 7.06
N SER A 380 8.53 -13.81 7.54
CA SER A 380 7.54 -14.55 6.75
C SER A 380 6.60 -13.56 6.02
N LEU A 381 6.10 -13.95 4.84
CA LEU A 381 5.13 -13.12 4.10
C LEU A 381 3.86 -12.83 4.93
N PRO A 382 3.26 -13.80 5.66
CA PRO A 382 2.11 -13.54 6.51
C PRO A 382 2.35 -12.42 7.54
N GLU A 383 3.52 -12.38 8.16
CA GLU A 383 3.86 -11.35 9.16
C GLU A 383 3.99 -9.96 8.53
N VAL A 384 4.64 -9.89 7.35
CA VAL A 384 4.81 -8.64 6.59
C VAL A 384 3.46 -8.08 6.12
N LEU A 385 2.47 -8.94 5.89
CA LEU A 385 1.13 -8.51 5.50
C LEU A 385 0.23 -8.22 6.72
N ALA A 386 0.25 -9.08 7.74
CA ALA A 386 -0.67 -8.98 8.87
C ALA A 386 -0.40 -7.77 9.77
N LEU A 387 0.86 -7.49 10.10
CA LEU A 387 1.17 -6.41 11.04
C LEU A 387 0.81 -5.01 10.53
N PRO A 388 1.11 -4.63 9.27
CA PRO A 388 0.64 -3.36 8.73
C PRO A 388 -0.89 -3.23 8.68
N ALA A 389 -1.59 -4.33 8.37
CA ALA A 389 -3.05 -4.35 8.41
C ALA A 389 -3.57 -4.10 9.83
N LEU A 390 -3.00 -4.79 10.83
CA LEU A 390 -3.34 -4.61 12.24
C LEU A 390 -3.12 -3.18 12.70
N VAL A 391 -1.93 -2.63 12.47
CA VAL A 391 -1.60 -1.25 12.86
C VAL A 391 -2.55 -0.26 12.20
N GLN A 392 -2.84 -0.42 10.92
CA GLN A 392 -3.75 0.45 10.20
C GLN A 392 -5.18 0.36 10.74
N LEU A 393 -5.71 -0.84 10.98
CA LEU A 393 -7.07 -1.04 11.50
C LEU A 393 -7.21 -0.55 12.96
N LEU A 394 -6.14 -0.62 13.75
CA LEU A 394 -6.14 -0.08 15.11
C LEU A 394 -6.11 1.45 15.13
N ILE A 395 -5.34 2.08 14.24
CA ILE A 395 -5.27 3.55 14.13
C ILE A 395 -6.54 4.12 13.50
N SER A 396 -7.02 3.48 12.42
CA SER A 396 -8.18 3.93 11.65
C SER A 396 -9.07 2.75 11.26
N PRO A 397 -10.02 2.37 12.11
CA PRO A 397 -10.93 1.25 11.83
C PRO A 397 -11.81 1.51 10.59
N THR A 398 -12.08 2.76 10.25
CA THR A 398 -12.81 3.16 9.04
C THR A 398 -12.06 2.86 7.74
N SER A 399 -10.75 2.61 7.81
CA SER A 399 -9.97 2.18 6.65
C SER A 399 -10.44 0.86 6.04
N LEU A 400 -11.21 0.06 6.78
CA LEU A 400 -11.89 -1.15 6.26
C LEU A 400 -12.89 -0.81 5.14
N LEU A 401 -13.53 0.36 5.20
CA LEU A 401 -14.45 0.85 4.16
C LEU A 401 -13.72 1.36 2.91
N SER A 402 -12.40 1.56 3.00
CA SER A 402 -11.60 1.98 1.86
C SER A 402 -11.42 0.83 0.88
N VAL A 403 -11.82 1.04 -0.37
CA VAL A 403 -11.62 0.08 -1.48
C VAL A 403 -10.13 -0.25 -1.66
N SER A 404 -9.24 0.67 -1.30
CA SER A 404 -7.78 0.50 -1.40
C SER A 404 -7.24 -0.64 -0.52
N LEU A 405 -7.88 -0.94 0.61
CA LEU A 405 -7.42 -1.99 1.51
C LEU A 405 -7.56 -3.38 0.87
N PRO A 406 -8.77 -3.86 0.50
CA PRO A 406 -8.89 -5.18 -0.12
C PRO A 406 -8.14 -5.29 -1.45
N LEU A 407 -8.12 -4.23 -2.29
CA LEU A 407 -7.37 -4.24 -3.54
C LEU A 407 -5.87 -4.50 -3.33
N THR A 408 -5.25 -3.87 -2.33
CA THR A 408 -3.82 -4.10 -2.04
C THR A 408 -3.53 -5.53 -1.59
N TYR A 409 -4.35 -6.06 -0.66
CA TYR A 409 -4.10 -7.41 -0.14
C TYR A 409 -4.41 -8.50 -1.17
N LEU A 410 -5.44 -8.31 -2.00
CA LEU A 410 -5.74 -9.20 -3.11
C LEU A 410 -4.66 -9.15 -4.20
N ALA A 411 -4.11 -7.97 -4.50
CA ALA A 411 -2.98 -7.85 -5.42
C ALA A 411 -1.75 -8.64 -4.94
N LEU A 412 -1.37 -8.46 -3.67
CA LEU A 412 -0.25 -9.19 -3.07
C LEU A 412 -0.50 -10.71 -3.00
N LEU A 413 -1.73 -11.10 -2.68
CA LEU A 413 -2.14 -12.51 -2.70
C LEU A 413 -2.12 -13.07 -4.13
N GLY A 414 -2.56 -12.31 -5.12
CA GLY A 414 -2.49 -12.67 -6.53
C GLY A 414 -1.05 -12.92 -6.99
N ILE A 415 -0.13 -12.01 -6.66
CA ILE A 415 1.30 -12.19 -6.94
C ILE A 415 1.83 -13.47 -6.27
N TYR A 416 1.47 -13.68 -5.01
CA TYR A 416 1.92 -14.85 -4.26
C TYR A 416 1.43 -16.18 -4.87
N LEU A 417 0.18 -16.22 -5.33
CA LEU A 417 -0.44 -17.44 -5.87
C LEU A 417 -0.07 -17.70 -7.33
N PHE A 418 -0.10 -16.65 -8.17
CA PHE A 418 -0.09 -16.80 -9.63
C PHE A 418 1.21 -16.39 -10.31
N TYR A 419 2.07 -15.56 -9.69
CA TYR A 419 3.27 -15.06 -10.37
C TYR A 419 4.20 -16.21 -10.82
N ARG A 420 4.50 -17.14 -9.92
CA ARG A 420 5.44 -18.24 -10.22
C ARG A 420 4.93 -19.20 -11.28
N PRO A 421 3.66 -19.67 -11.25
CA PRO A 421 3.10 -20.50 -12.34
C PRO A 421 3.12 -19.75 -13.67
N ILE A 422 2.64 -18.49 -13.73
CA ILE A 422 2.61 -17.70 -14.96
C ILE A 422 4.03 -17.42 -15.48
N TYR A 423 4.97 -17.02 -14.62
CA TYR A 423 6.35 -16.78 -15.05
C TYR A 423 7.00 -18.00 -15.68
N ARG A 424 6.71 -19.19 -15.14
CA ARG A 424 7.27 -20.47 -15.62
C ARG A 424 6.58 -21.06 -16.86
N SER A 425 5.39 -20.59 -17.22
CA SER A 425 4.62 -21.14 -18.34
C SER A 425 5.32 -20.99 -19.69
N VAL A 426 6.15 -19.96 -19.86
CA VAL A 426 6.91 -19.70 -21.10
C VAL A 426 8.28 -20.40 -21.11
N GLY A 427 8.65 -21.11 -20.03
CA GLY A 427 9.93 -21.79 -19.95
C GLY A 427 11.13 -20.86 -19.74
N ARG A 428 12.33 -21.28 -20.13
CA ARG A 428 13.56 -20.51 -19.98
C ARG A 428 13.78 -19.61 -21.21
N LEU A 429 13.55 -18.33 -21.04
CA LEU A 429 13.87 -17.34 -22.08
C LEU A 429 15.38 -17.14 -22.22
N ARG A 430 15.88 -17.26 -23.44
CA ARG A 430 17.34 -17.21 -23.76
C ARG A 430 17.92 -15.80 -23.54
N SER A 431 17.16 -14.74 -23.83
CA SER A 431 17.64 -13.36 -23.69
C SER A 431 17.25 -12.77 -22.34
N ARG A 432 18.18 -12.06 -21.69
CA ARG A 432 17.94 -11.35 -20.43
C ARG A 432 16.87 -10.27 -20.56
N PRO A 433 16.89 -9.37 -21.57
CA PRO A 433 15.84 -8.36 -21.74
C PRO A 433 14.45 -8.96 -21.84
N LEU A 434 14.29 -10.02 -22.64
CA LEU A 434 13.00 -10.70 -22.80
C LEU A 434 12.50 -11.34 -21.49
N SER A 435 13.43 -11.86 -20.68
CA SER A 435 13.12 -12.40 -19.34
C SER A 435 12.63 -11.30 -18.39
N TYR A 436 13.17 -10.07 -18.47
CA TYR A 436 12.70 -8.93 -17.68
C TYR A 436 11.32 -8.45 -18.15
N LEU A 437 11.10 -8.32 -19.45
CA LEU A 437 9.80 -7.98 -20.02
C LEU A 437 8.73 -9.01 -19.62
N TRP A 438 9.03 -10.30 -19.78
CA TRP A 438 8.12 -11.36 -19.36
C TRP A 438 7.84 -11.35 -17.85
N SER A 439 8.84 -11.05 -17.03
CA SER A 439 8.66 -10.90 -15.58
C SER A 439 7.65 -9.80 -15.25
N GLY A 440 7.71 -8.66 -15.93
CA GLY A 440 6.74 -7.56 -15.78
C GLY A 440 5.33 -7.95 -16.23
N VAL A 441 5.20 -8.59 -17.38
CA VAL A 441 3.91 -9.11 -17.88
C VAL A 441 3.34 -10.16 -16.93
N ALA A 442 4.15 -11.12 -16.47
CA ALA A 442 3.72 -12.14 -15.52
C ALA A 442 3.28 -11.55 -14.17
N LEU A 443 3.95 -10.48 -13.72
CA LEU A 443 3.56 -9.74 -12.51
C LEU A 443 2.18 -9.11 -12.70
N THR A 444 1.96 -8.40 -13.80
CA THR A 444 0.70 -7.75 -14.13
C THR A 444 -0.44 -8.77 -14.24
N LEU A 445 -0.22 -9.86 -14.96
CA LEU A 445 -1.21 -10.93 -15.12
C LEU A 445 -1.53 -11.65 -13.82
N SER A 446 -0.57 -11.76 -12.89
CA SER A 446 -0.78 -12.45 -11.61
C SER A 446 -1.71 -11.72 -10.66
N VAL A 447 -1.84 -10.41 -10.79
CA VAL A 447 -2.71 -9.58 -9.96
C VAL A 447 -4.18 -9.66 -10.38
N GLN A 448 -4.44 -9.79 -11.67
CA GLN A 448 -5.77 -9.63 -12.27
C GLN A 448 -6.83 -10.65 -11.80
N PRO A 449 -6.54 -11.94 -11.62
CA PRO A 449 -7.58 -12.90 -11.22
C PRO A 449 -8.30 -12.53 -9.93
N LEU A 450 -7.60 -11.82 -9.02
CA LEU A 450 -8.18 -11.40 -7.75
C LEU A 450 -8.64 -9.94 -7.75
N VAL A 451 -7.99 -9.05 -8.51
CA VAL A 451 -8.28 -7.62 -8.50
C VAL A 451 -9.40 -7.25 -9.47
N LEU A 452 -9.45 -7.89 -10.65
CA LEU A 452 -10.44 -7.59 -11.68
C LEU A 452 -11.91 -7.74 -11.20
N PRO A 453 -12.33 -8.85 -10.57
CA PRO A 453 -13.71 -9.00 -10.09
C PRO A 453 -14.08 -7.92 -9.07
N LEU A 454 -13.16 -7.59 -8.15
CA LEU A 454 -13.38 -6.56 -7.16
C LEU A 454 -13.49 -5.17 -7.78
N SER A 455 -12.68 -4.87 -8.81
CA SER A 455 -12.75 -3.61 -9.54
C SER A 455 -14.08 -3.45 -10.27
N LEU A 456 -14.59 -4.49 -10.90
CA LEU A 456 -15.91 -4.50 -11.52
C LEU A 456 -17.03 -4.29 -10.49
N TYR A 457 -16.92 -4.91 -9.32
CA TYR A 457 -17.91 -4.72 -8.25
C TYR A 457 -17.94 -3.27 -7.75
N PHE A 458 -16.78 -2.67 -7.44
CA PHE A 458 -16.74 -1.33 -6.86
C PHE A 458 -16.94 -0.21 -7.90
N PHE A 459 -16.35 -0.34 -9.07
CA PHE A 459 -16.33 0.73 -10.07
C PHE A 459 -17.30 0.50 -11.24
N GLY A 460 -17.81 -0.73 -11.42
CA GLY A 460 -18.64 -1.13 -12.56
C GLY A 460 -17.88 -1.09 -13.89
N TYR A 461 -16.57 -0.89 -13.84
CA TYR A 461 -15.70 -0.72 -14.99
C TYR A 461 -14.33 -1.33 -14.73
N SER A 462 -13.78 -1.96 -15.74
CA SER A 462 -12.37 -2.35 -15.83
C SER A 462 -11.94 -2.36 -17.28
N SER A 463 -10.63 -2.29 -17.52
CA SER A 463 -10.12 -2.33 -18.89
C SER A 463 -9.00 -3.35 -18.99
N LEU A 464 -9.03 -4.17 -20.04
CA LEU A 464 -7.97 -5.13 -20.38
C LEU A 464 -6.76 -4.46 -21.03
N THR A 465 -6.82 -3.15 -21.30
CA THR A 465 -5.70 -2.37 -21.81
C THR A 465 -4.46 -2.47 -20.92
N PHE A 466 -4.65 -2.82 -19.61
CA PHE A 466 -3.54 -3.01 -18.67
C PHE A 466 -2.44 -3.95 -19.20
N ILE A 467 -2.78 -4.89 -20.08
CA ILE A 467 -1.80 -5.83 -20.64
C ILE A 467 -0.73 -5.08 -21.46
N PHE A 468 -1.13 -4.02 -22.14
CA PHE A 468 -0.28 -3.23 -23.03
C PHE A 468 0.28 -1.97 -22.36
N THR A 469 -0.52 -1.31 -21.52
CA THR A 469 -0.21 0.00 -20.93
C THR A 469 0.58 -0.11 -19.63
N SER A 470 0.32 -1.11 -18.81
CA SER A 470 0.85 -1.21 -17.44
C SER A 470 2.39 -1.23 -17.41
N LEU A 471 3.00 -2.05 -18.25
CA LEU A 471 4.45 -2.21 -18.26
C LEU A 471 5.19 -0.94 -18.72
N PRO A 472 4.90 -0.37 -19.91
CA PRO A 472 5.60 0.83 -20.37
C PRO A 472 5.34 2.04 -19.46
N LEU A 473 4.12 2.24 -18.99
CA LEU A 473 3.80 3.34 -18.09
C LEU A 473 4.44 3.18 -16.70
N THR A 474 4.56 1.96 -16.19
CA THR A 474 5.29 1.67 -14.95
C THR A 474 6.78 1.97 -15.10
N LEU A 475 7.38 1.67 -16.25
CA LEU A 475 8.79 2.01 -16.54
C LEU A 475 9.01 3.52 -16.61
N LEU A 476 8.11 4.26 -17.29
CA LEU A 476 8.15 5.73 -17.33
C LEU A 476 7.98 6.32 -15.91
N ALA A 477 7.04 5.84 -15.12
CA ALA A 477 6.83 6.28 -13.76
C ALA A 477 8.06 5.97 -12.86
N THR A 478 8.73 4.83 -13.07
CA THR A 478 9.98 4.47 -12.35
C THR A 478 11.10 5.48 -12.61
N LEU A 479 11.13 6.11 -13.78
CA LEU A 479 12.09 7.18 -14.11
C LEU A 479 11.59 8.54 -13.60
N LEU A 480 10.32 8.87 -13.86
CA LEU A 480 9.76 10.19 -13.53
C LEU A 480 9.72 10.47 -12.03
N ILE A 481 9.36 9.49 -11.20
CA ILE A 481 9.25 9.69 -9.74
C ILE A 481 10.57 10.18 -9.11
N PRO A 482 11.71 9.49 -9.27
CA PRO A 482 12.97 9.94 -8.69
C PRO A 482 13.45 11.28 -9.28
N VAL A 483 13.31 11.48 -10.59
CA VAL A 483 13.71 12.73 -11.24
C VAL A 483 12.87 13.90 -10.71
N THR A 484 11.56 13.74 -10.63
CA THR A 484 10.68 14.77 -10.05
C THR A 484 11.03 15.07 -8.59
N LEU A 485 11.32 14.05 -7.78
CA LEU A 485 11.74 14.26 -6.38
C LEU A 485 13.07 15.01 -6.27
N VAL A 486 14.02 14.76 -7.17
CA VAL A 486 15.28 15.52 -7.23
C VAL A 486 15.01 16.97 -7.61
N VAL A 487 14.15 17.21 -8.61
CA VAL A 487 13.72 18.56 -9.00
C VAL A 487 13.07 19.28 -7.82
N LEU A 488 12.12 18.63 -7.13
CA LEU A 488 11.47 19.21 -5.95
C LEU A 488 12.46 19.52 -4.82
N LEU A 489 13.49 18.69 -4.63
CA LEU A 489 14.55 18.93 -3.66
C LEU A 489 15.39 20.16 -4.05
N LEU A 490 15.76 20.30 -5.32
CA LEU A 490 16.48 21.47 -5.82
C LEU A 490 15.68 22.76 -5.63
N LEU A 491 14.39 22.73 -5.96
CA LEU A 491 13.46 23.85 -5.74
C LEU A 491 13.31 24.18 -4.26
N ALA A 492 13.27 23.16 -3.37
CA ALA A 492 13.20 23.37 -1.91
C ALA A 492 14.43 24.10 -1.34
N VAL A 493 15.62 23.90 -1.95
CA VAL A 493 16.87 24.58 -1.56
C VAL A 493 17.01 25.96 -2.20
N GLY A 494 16.02 26.38 -3.02
CA GLY A 494 16.00 27.70 -3.65
C GLY A 494 16.72 27.78 -5.01
N ALA A 495 16.92 26.67 -5.69
CA ALA A 495 17.43 26.66 -7.06
C ALA A 495 16.39 27.29 -8.00
N SER A 496 16.61 28.56 -8.39
CA SER A 496 15.68 29.33 -9.22
C SER A 496 15.83 29.10 -10.74
N GLY A 497 16.86 28.38 -11.17
CA GLY A 497 17.14 28.12 -12.59
C GLY A 497 17.41 26.63 -12.82
N LEU A 498 16.37 25.87 -13.14
CA LEU A 498 16.57 24.50 -13.61
C LEU A 498 17.07 24.51 -15.05
N PRO A 499 17.99 23.60 -15.45
CA PRO A 499 18.40 23.48 -16.84
C PRO A 499 17.20 23.22 -17.76
N ALA A 500 17.05 24.03 -18.83
CA ALA A 500 15.95 23.88 -19.79
C ALA A 500 15.79 22.43 -20.31
N PRO A 501 16.87 21.67 -20.63
CA PRO A 501 16.73 20.29 -21.08
C PRO A 501 16.10 19.34 -20.03
N LEU A 502 16.23 19.66 -18.73
CA LEU A 502 15.58 18.87 -17.69
C LEU A 502 14.07 19.09 -17.66
N VAL A 503 13.63 20.35 -17.80
CA VAL A 503 12.21 20.71 -17.83
C VAL A 503 11.57 20.14 -19.11
N GLU A 504 12.21 20.31 -20.26
CA GLU A 504 11.77 19.74 -21.55
C GLU A 504 11.71 18.20 -21.47
N GLY A 505 12.70 17.57 -20.86
CA GLY A 505 12.69 16.11 -20.65
C GLY A 505 11.51 15.62 -19.82
N LEU A 506 11.14 16.35 -18.77
CA LEU A 506 9.94 16.03 -17.96
C LEU A 506 8.66 16.20 -18.79
N GLU A 507 8.58 17.26 -19.60
CA GLU A 507 7.45 17.51 -20.49
C GLU A 507 7.29 16.39 -21.53
N VAL A 508 8.37 16.04 -22.23
CA VAL A 508 8.37 14.95 -23.23
C VAL A 508 7.97 13.61 -22.60
N LEU A 509 8.48 13.28 -21.41
CA LEU A 509 8.14 12.03 -20.75
C LEU A 509 6.68 11.99 -20.28
N THR A 510 6.12 13.11 -19.83
CA THR A 510 4.71 13.17 -19.45
C THR A 510 3.79 13.12 -20.67
N GLU A 511 4.15 13.76 -21.79
CA GLU A 511 3.42 13.64 -23.05
C GLU A 511 3.52 12.21 -23.63
N LEU A 512 4.67 11.57 -23.51
CA LEU A 512 4.80 10.15 -23.86
C LEU A 512 3.88 9.25 -23.02
N MET A 513 3.79 9.51 -21.70
CA MET A 513 2.81 8.82 -20.84
C MET A 513 1.38 9.02 -21.34
N ARG A 514 1.03 10.26 -21.70
CA ARG A 514 -0.29 10.62 -22.24
C ARG A 514 -0.57 9.89 -23.55
N GLY A 515 0.36 9.95 -24.48
CA GLY A 515 0.25 9.27 -25.79
C GLY A 515 0.05 7.77 -25.66
N LEU A 516 0.83 7.11 -24.78
CA LEU A 516 0.68 5.68 -24.49
C LEU A 516 -0.65 5.34 -23.81
N THR A 517 -1.13 6.22 -22.94
CA THR A 517 -2.42 6.00 -22.27
C THR A 517 -3.58 6.11 -23.26
N ASN A 518 -3.54 7.13 -24.13
CA ASN A 518 -4.59 7.41 -25.10
C ASN A 518 -4.58 6.43 -26.28
N ALA A 519 -3.43 5.89 -26.68
CA ALA A 519 -3.32 4.93 -27.78
C ALA A 519 -4.22 3.68 -27.61
N PHE A 520 -4.53 3.32 -26.38
CA PHE A 520 -5.39 2.17 -26.06
C PHE A 520 -6.72 2.55 -25.43
N ALA A 521 -6.96 3.85 -25.15
CA ALA A 521 -8.17 4.32 -24.49
C ALA A 521 -9.44 4.12 -25.33
N ASP A 522 -9.31 4.18 -26.65
CA ASP A 522 -10.44 4.16 -27.59
C ASP A 522 -10.73 2.78 -28.19
N VAL A 523 -10.13 1.70 -27.66
CA VAL A 523 -10.37 0.33 -28.13
C VAL A 523 -11.55 -0.30 -27.36
N PRO A 524 -12.78 -0.30 -27.92
CA PRO A 524 -14.00 -0.69 -27.17
C PRO A 524 -13.97 -2.14 -26.65
N LEU A 525 -13.36 -3.05 -27.42
CA LEU A 525 -13.23 -4.48 -27.07
C LEU A 525 -12.43 -4.74 -25.77
N LEU A 526 -11.58 -3.79 -25.36
CA LEU A 526 -10.76 -3.93 -24.17
C LEU A 526 -11.44 -3.36 -22.91
N HIS A 527 -12.62 -2.76 -23.04
CA HIS A 527 -13.33 -2.12 -21.94
C HIS A 527 -14.48 -3.00 -21.44
N LEU A 528 -14.36 -3.46 -20.21
CA LEU A 528 -15.40 -4.22 -19.51
C LEU A 528 -16.26 -3.25 -18.71
N ARG A 529 -17.51 -3.05 -19.12
CA ARG A 529 -18.51 -2.24 -18.40
C ARG A 529 -19.59 -3.17 -17.88
N TYR A 530 -19.39 -3.71 -16.71
CA TYR A 530 -20.34 -4.62 -16.08
C TYR A 530 -20.29 -4.45 -14.56
N PRO A 531 -21.29 -3.82 -13.95
CA PRO A 531 -21.36 -3.68 -12.49
C PRO A 531 -21.74 -5.03 -11.88
N LEU A 532 -20.75 -5.73 -11.33
CA LEU A 532 -20.99 -7.00 -10.63
C LEU A 532 -21.87 -6.78 -9.39
N SER A 533 -22.83 -7.67 -9.18
CA SER A 533 -23.53 -7.81 -7.91
C SER A 533 -22.66 -8.50 -6.86
N LEU A 534 -23.02 -8.37 -5.58
CA LEU A 534 -22.31 -9.07 -4.50
C LEU A 534 -22.35 -10.60 -4.67
N ALA A 535 -23.50 -11.14 -5.13
CA ALA A 535 -23.66 -12.57 -5.36
C ALA A 535 -22.72 -13.10 -6.47
N GLU A 536 -22.61 -12.36 -7.57
CA GLU A 536 -21.68 -12.70 -8.67
C GLU A 536 -20.23 -12.61 -8.22
N LEU A 537 -19.86 -11.57 -7.44
CA LEU A 537 -18.51 -11.44 -6.88
C LEU A 537 -18.15 -12.64 -6.00
N VAL A 538 -19.04 -13.02 -5.08
CA VAL A 538 -18.85 -14.19 -4.19
C VAL A 538 -18.78 -15.48 -5.03
N GLY A 539 -19.64 -15.64 -6.04
CA GLY A 539 -19.62 -16.76 -6.95
C GLY A 539 -18.29 -16.90 -7.70
N LEU A 540 -17.77 -15.80 -8.25
CA LEU A 540 -16.47 -15.79 -8.95
C LEU A 540 -15.31 -16.15 -8.02
N TYR A 541 -15.26 -15.61 -6.80
CA TYR A 541 -14.19 -16.00 -5.86
C TYR A 541 -14.32 -17.43 -5.37
N THR A 542 -15.55 -17.93 -5.19
CA THR A 542 -15.79 -19.34 -4.84
C THR A 542 -15.31 -20.25 -5.97
N LEU A 543 -15.67 -19.93 -7.21
CA LEU A 543 -15.20 -20.69 -8.40
C LEU A 543 -13.68 -20.68 -8.48
N LEU A 544 -13.04 -19.53 -8.31
CA LEU A 544 -11.58 -19.40 -8.33
C LEU A 544 -10.93 -20.23 -7.22
N MET A 545 -11.51 -20.23 -6.01
CA MET A 545 -11.01 -21.01 -4.88
C MET A 545 -11.14 -22.52 -5.14
N VAL A 546 -12.27 -22.98 -5.69
CA VAL A 546 -12.48 -24.38 -6.08
C VAL A 546 -11.47 -24.79 -7.16
N LEU A 547 -11.26 -23.95 -8.19
CA LEU A 547 -10.27 -24.21 -9.23
C LEU A 547 -8.84 -24.33 -8.66
N LEU A 548 -8.45 -23.43 -7.77
CA LEU A 548 -7.15 -23.50 -7.10
C LEU A 548 -7.01 -24.76 -6.25
N LEU A 549 -8.07 -25.18 -5.57
CA LEU A 549 -8.08 -26.42 -4.79
C LEU A 549 -7.92 -27.64 -5.71
N LEU A 550 -8.66 -27.71 -6.80
CA LEU A 550 -8.56 -28.80 -7.78
C LEU A 550 -7.16 -28.90 -8.40
N VAL A 551 -6.57 -27.76 -8.77
CA VAL A 551 -5.18 -27.72 -9.28
C VAL A 551 -4.19 -28.22 -8.22
N ARG A 552 -4.39 -27.89 -6.95
CA ARG A 552 -3.56 -28.41 -5.85
C ARG A 552 -3.71 -29.91 -5.67
N LEU A 553 -4.94 -30.41 -5.58
CA LEU A 553 -5.22 -31.83 -5.40
C LEU A 553 -4.62 -32.65 -6.56
N ARG A 554 -4.76 -32.17 -7.81
CA ARG A 554 -4.13 -32.80 -8.97
C ARG A 554 -2.59 -32.82 -8.85
N ALA A 555 -1.98 -31.72 -8.41
CA ALA A 555 -0.53 -31.63 -8.23
C ALA A 555 -0.01 -32.53 -7.08
N GLU A 556 -0.81 -32.79 -6.05
CA GLU A 556 -0.49 -33.72 -4.98
C GLU A 556 -0.64 -35.17 -5.42
N TYR A 557 -1.68 -35.47 -6.19
CA TYR A 557 -1.93 -36.81 -6.73
C TYR A 557 -0.81 -37.29 -7.67
N HIS A 558 -0.22 -36.39 -8.46
CA HIS A 558 0.89 -36.68 -9.36
C HIS A 558 2.30 -36.55 -8.74
N ARG A 559 2.42 -36.39 -7.43
CA ARG A 559 3.74 -36.45 -6.80
C ARG A 559 4.22 -37.90 -6.77
N PRO A 560 5.44 -38.20 -7.29
CA PRO A 560 6.03 -39.51 -7.10
C PRO A 560 6.16 -39.80 -5.59
N ALA A 561 5.84 -41.02 -5.21
CA ALA A 561 6.02 -41.49 -3.83
C ALA A 561 7.48 -41.23 -3.42
N PRO A 562 7.72 -40.78 -2.15
CA PRO A 562 9.07 -40.65 -1.67
C PRO A 562 9.78 -41.98 -1.84
N PRO A 563 11.06 -42.01 -2.26
CA PRO A 563 11.83 -43.23 -2.32
C PRO A 563 11.76 -43.90 -0.95
N VAL A 564 11.29 -45.16 -0.94
CA VAL A 564 11.31 -46.00 0.27
C VAL A 564 12.76 -46.05 0.68
N SER A 565 13.09 -45.45 1.84
CA SER A 565 14.41 -45.60 2.42
C SER A 565 14.61 -47.09 2.65
N ALA A 566 15.52 -47.71 1.89
CA ALA A 566 16.02 -49.04 2.17
C ALA A 566 16.77 -48.97 3.50
N GLU A 567 16.04 -49.15 4.59
CA GLU A 567 16.65 -49.56 5.85
C GLU A 567 17.06 -51.01 5.70
N SER A 568 18.37 -51.21 5.49
CA SER A 568 19.05 -52.48 5.70
C SER A 568 20.15 -52.26 6.75
#